data_48d8111f9fb462a514ea6ae47b87554f
#
_entry.id   48d8111f9fb462a514ea6ae47b87554f
#
_cell.length_a   1.000
_cell.length_b   1.000
_cell.length_c   1.000
_cell.angle_alpha   90.00
_cell.angle_beta   90.00
_cell.angle_gamma   90.00
#
_symmetry.space_group_name_H-M   'P 1'
#
loop_
_entity.id
_entity.type
_entity.pdbx_description
1 polymer ?
#
loop_
_entity_poly.entity_id
_entity_poly.type
_entity_poly.pdbx_seq_one_letter_code
_entity_poly.pdbx_strand_id
1 'polypeptide(L)'
;MVVQRISDSDTANFLFFIDEIEKAVEDERYPSLLNVLHSLWESETARKFHDDFLELPINAAYINWIAAANSLNRILASILSRATVYHIALPTTEQMHRMIDGFYAAYRAEYRMEHCTP
;
A
#
# COMPACT_ATOMS: atom_id res chain seq x y z
N MET A 1 5.05 15.16 1.28
CA MET A 1 5.65 13.82 1.31
C MET A 1 5.58 13.07 -0.03
N VAL A 2 4.43 12.98 -0.71
CA VAL A 2 4.31 12.38 -2.06
C VAL A 2 5.13 13.17 -3.09
N VAL A 3 4.98 14.47 -3.11
CA VAL A 3 5.65 15.36 -4.06
C VAL A 3 7.15 15.43 -3.86
N GLN A 4 7.64 15.36 -2.64
CA GLN A 4 9.08 15.34 -2.35
C GLN A 4 9.75 14.10 -2.96
N ARG A 5 9.07 12.96 -2.97
CA ARG A 5 9.54 11.74 -3.65
C ARG A 5 9.53 11.86 -5.17
N ILE A 6 8.55 12.56 -5.73
CA ILE A 6 8.47 12.83 -7.18
C ILE A 6 9.60 13.76 -7.61
N SER A 7 9.92 14.78 -6.81
CA SER A 7 11.01 15.74 -7.10
C SER A 7 12.40 15.10 -7.03
N ASP A 8 12.58 14.09 -6.18
CA ASP A 8 13.88 13.44 -5.95
C ASP A 8 14.18 12.29 -6.92
N SER A 9 13.26 11.96 -7.82
CA SER A 9 13.43 10.85 -8.76
C SER A 9 13.12 11.26 -10.20
N ASP A 10 13.83 10.65 -11.15
CA ASP A 10 13.62 10.84 -12.59
C ASP A 10 12.35 10.14 -13.13
N THR A 11 11.53 9.56 -12.26
CA THR A 11 10.33 8.80 -12.65
C THR A 11 9.06 9.40 -12.05
N ALA A 12 8.07 9.66 -12.89
CA ALA A 12 6.72 10.09 -12.46
C ALA A 12 5.76 8.92 -12.14
N ASN A 13 6.19 7.68 -12.39
CA ASN A 13 5.38 6.47 -12.27
C ASN A 13 5.73 5.72 -10.98
N PHE A 14 5.31 6.25 -9.85
CA PHE A 14 5.53 5.63 -8.54
C PHE A 14 4.51 4.55 -8.25
N LEU A 15 4.93 3.57 -7.47
CA LEU A 15 4.05 2.62 -6.81
C LEU A 15 4.00 2.97 -5.31
N PHE A 16 2.83 3.36 -4.83
CA PHE A 16 2.58 3.54 -3.40
C PHE A 16 1.89 2.30 -2.83
N PHE A 17 2.44 1.84 -1.72
CA PHE A 17 1.84 0.75 -0.95
C PHE A 17 1.24 1.33 0.34
N ILE A 18 -0.03 1.04 0.57
CA ILE A 18 -0.76 1.41 1.78
C ILE A 18 -1.09 0.12 2.53
N ASP A 19 -0.49 -0.05 3.69
CA ASP A 19 -0.82 -1.18 4.57
C ASP A 19 -1.96 -0.80 5.52
N GLU A 20 -2.80 -1.79 5.86
CA GLU A 20 -3.92 -1.65 6.79
C GLU A 20 -4.85 -0.47 6.44
N ILE A 21 -5.22 -0.35 5.17
CA ILE A 21 -6.05 0.77 4.68
C ILE A 21 -7.39 0.89 5.43
N GLU A 22 -7.92 -0.22 5.98
CA GLU A 22 -9.12 -0.23 6.80
C GLU A 22 -8.98 0.60 8.08
N LYS A 23 -7.77 0.81 8.58
CA LYS A 23 -7.52 1.65 9.75
C LYS A 23 -7.51 3.13 9.41
N ALA A 24 -7.06 3.47 8.22
CA ALA A 24 -7.04 4.85 7.74
C ALA A 24 -8.46 5.41 7.50
N VAL A 25 -9.40 4.50 7.19
CA VAL A 25 -10.80 4.83 6.91
C VAL A 25 -11.62 5.04 8.18
N GLU A 26 -11.19 4.47 9.30
CA GLU A 26 -11.94 4.50 10.58
C GLU A 26 -11.66 5.72 11.46
N ASP A 27 -10.63 6.49 11.18
CA ASP A 27 -10.30 7.63 12.06
C ASP A 27 -11.15 8.85 11.70
N GLU A 28 -12.22 9.07 12.46
CA GLU A 28 -13.08 10.27 12.35
C GLU A 28 -12.30 11.59 12.46
N ARG A 29 -11.09 11.54 13.03
CA ARG A 29 -10.21 12.71 13.16
C ARG A 29 -9.52 13.10 11.85
N TYR A 30 -9.54 12.21 10.84
CA TYR A 30 -8.93 12.45 9.54
C TYR A 30 -9.89 12.21 8.36
N PRO A 31 -11.06 12.86 8.32
CA PRO A 31 -11.98 12.73 7.19
C PRO A 31 -11.35 13.16 5.86
N SER A 32 -10.29 13.97 5.93
CA SER A 32 -9.53 14.42 4.77
C SER A 32 -8.78 13.29 4.04
N LEU A 33 -8.33 12.24 4.74
CA LEU A 33 -7.59 11.14 4.10
C LEU A 33 -8.46 10.36 3.11
N LEU A 34 -9.71 10.09 3.47
CA LEU A 34 -10.68 9.44 2.56
C LEU A 34 -10.93 10.26 1.30
N ASN A 35 -11.10 11.56 1.47
CA ASN A 35 -11.32 12.46 0.35
C ASN A 35 -10.09 12.51 -0.56
N VAL A 36 -8.89 12.51 0.03
CA VAL A 36 -7.63 12.48 -0.72
C VAL A 36 -7.50 11.19 -1.51
N LEU A 37 -7.71 10.03 -0.88
CA LEU A 37 -7.66 8.73 -1.56
C LEU A 37 -8.72 8.63 -2.67
N HIS A 38 -9.92 9.12 -2.41
CA HIS A 38 -10.99 9.15 -3.40
C HIS A 38 -10.60 9.96 -4.63
N SER A 39 -9.97 11.10 -4.43
CA SER A 39 -9.51 11.99 -5.52
C SER A 39 -8.31 11.41 -6.27
N LEU A 40 -7.39 10.73 -5.58
CA LEU A 40 -6.19 10.13 -6.17
C LEU A 40 -6.47 8.83 -6.92
N TRP A 41 -7.52 8.09 -6.53
CA TRP A 41 -7.87 6.81 -7.16
C TRP A 41 -8.87 6.95 -8.31
N GLU A 42 -9.31 8.16 -8.59
CA GLU A 42 -10.11 8.47 -9.75
C GLU A 42 -9.30 9.23 -10.79
N SER A 43 -9.16 8.65 -11.97
CA SER A 43 -8.27 9.13 -13.04
C SER A 43 -8.47 10.59 -13.40
N GLU A 44 -9.74 11.05 -13.46
CA GLU A 44 -10.05 12.44 -13.84
C GLU A 44 -9.68 13.46 -12.76
N THR A 45 -9.92 13.15 -11.50
CA THR A 45 -9.58 14.02 -10.37
C THR A 45 -8.09 13.97 -10.07
N ALA A 46 -7.45 12.80 -10.22
CA ALA A 46 -6.01 12.64 -10.04
C ALA A 46 -5.18 13.49 -11.02
N ARG A 47 -5.69 13.75 -12.24
CA ARG A 47 -4.99 14.62 -13.21
C ARG A 47 -4.90 16.07 -12.78
N LYS A 48 -5.77 16.51 -11.89
CA LYS A 48 -5.87 17.88 -11.38
C LYS A 48 -5.82 17.92 -9.87
N PHE A 49 -5.11 16.95 -9.29
CA PHE A 49 -4.99 16.87 -7.83
C PHE A 49 -4.30 18.12 -7.32
N HIS A 50 -4.91 18.79 -6.34
CA HIS A 50 -4.31 19.93 -5.68
C HIS A 50 -3.59 19.45 -4.42
N ASP A 51 -2.28 19.68 -4.36
CA ASP A 51 -1.49 19.38 -3.16
C ASP A 51 -1.55 20.61 -2.23
N ASP A 52 -2.18 20.43 -1.08
CA ASP A 52 -2.39 21.52 -0.12
C ASP A 52 -1.08 22.02 0.54
N PHE A 53 -0.04 21.20 0.53
CA PHE A 53 1.26 21.59 1.08
C PHE A 53 2.07 22.44 0.11
N LEU A 54 2.02 22.10 -1.17
CA LEU A 54 2.73 22.85 -2.23
C LEU A 54 1.88 23.98 -2.82
N GLU A 55 0.59 23.98 -2.54
CA GLU A 55 -0.39 24.91 -3.14
C GLU A 55 -0.37 24.88 -4.68
N LEU A 56 -0.06 23.70 -5.26
CA LEU A 56 0.08 23.50 -6.70
C LEU A 56 -0.77 22.34 -7.20
N PRO A 57 -1.35 22.45 -8.41
CA PRO A 57 -1.96 21.31 -9.07
C PRO A 57 -0.87 20.36 -9.59
N ILE A 58 -1.02 19.08 -9.33
CA ILE A 58 -0.14 18.02 -9.83
C ILE A 58 -0.94 16.98 -10.61
N ASN A 59 -0.31 16.38 -11.60
CA ASN A 59 -0.90 15.24 -12.32
C ASN A 59 -0.51 13.94 -11.61
N ALA A 60 -1.38 13.46 -10.73
CA ALA A 60 -1.20 12.22 -9.98
C ALA A 60 -1.76 10.96 -10.69
N ALA A 61 -2.28 11.10 -11.92
CA ALA A 61 -2.89 9.98 -12.65
C ALA A 61 -1.89 8.89 -13.06
N TYR A 62 -0.60 9.15 -13.02
CA TYR A 62 0.47 8.17 -13.31
C TYR A 62 0.92 7.38 -12.09
N ILE A 63 0.43 7.72 -10.92
CA ILE A 63 0.77 7.02 -9.67
C ILE A 63 0.00 5.70 -9.62
N ASN A 64 0.71 4.62 -9.34
CA ASN A 64 0.11 3.32 -9.08
C ASN A 64 -0.06 3.10 -7.58
N TRP A 65 -1.17 2.47 -7.22
CA TRP A 65 -1.54 2.25 -5.82
C TRP A 65 -1.76 0.77 -5.58
N ILE A 66 -1.17 0.25 -4.51
CA ILE A 66 -1.50 -1.05 -3.93
C ILE A 66 -1.88 -0.80 -2.49
N ALA A 67 -3.00 -1.38 -2.07
CA ALA A 67 -3.43 -1.34 -0.68
C ALA A 67 -3.63 -2.76 -0.15
N ALA A 68 -3.24 -2.99 1.09
CA ALA A 68 -3.53 -4.22 1.82
C ALA A 68 -4.54 -3.94 2.93
N ALA A 69 -5.43 -4.91 3.16
CA ALA A 69 -6.44 -4.86 4.21
C ALA A 69 -6.70 -6.25 4.78
N ASN A 70 -6.93 -6.33 6.08
CA ASN A 70 -7.36 -7.57 6.74
C ASN A 70 -8.88 -7.79 6.62
N SER A 71 -9.65 -6.72 6.39
CA SER A 71 -11.11 -6.79 6.25
C SER A 71 -11.61 -5.72 5.29
N LEU A 72 -12.45 -6.13 4.34
CA LEU A 72 -13.11 -5.20 3.42
C LEU A 72 -14.35 -4.53 4.03
N ASN A 73 -14.91 -5.10 5.10
CA ASN A 73 -16.15 -4.62 5.71
C ASN A 73 -16.06 -3.19 6.26
N ARG A 74 -14.84 -2.72 6.49
CA ARG A 74 -14.55 -1.40 7.03
C ARG A 74 -14.14 -0.39 5.96
N ILE A 75 -14.03 -0.84 4.71
CA ILE A 75 -13.65 0.02 3.59
C ILE A 75 -14.91 0.47 2.87
N LEU A 76 -15.02 1.75 2.62
CA LEU A 76 -16.17 2.32 1.91
C LEU A 76 -16.32 1.72 0.51
N ALA A 77 -17.56 1.42 0.13
CA ALA A 77 -17.89 0.92 -1.21
C ALA A 77 -17.39 1.84 -2.33
N SER A 78 -17.35 3.15 -2.09
CA SER A 78 -16.81 4.14 -3.03
C SER A 78 -15.30 3.98 -3.29
N ILE A 79 -14.53 3.52 -2.31
CA ILE A 79 -13.10 3.20 -2.46
C ILE A 79 -12.95 1.87 -3.19
N LEU A 80 -13.71 0.84 -2.77
CA LEU A 80 -13.66 -0.50 -3.38
C LEU A 80 -14.04 -0.48 -4.87
N SER A 81 -14.98 0.38 -5.27
CA SER A 81 -15.41 0.51 -6.67
C SER A 81 -14.31 1.03 -7.61
N ARG A 82 -13.25 1.62 -7.06
CA ARG A 82 -12.10 2.16 -7.81
C ARG A 82 -10.88 1.24 -7.79
N ALA A 83 -10.98 0.10 -7.11
CA ALA A 83 -9.88 -0.84 -6.96
C ALA A 83 -10.23 -2.21 -7.52
N THR A 84 -9.25 -2.91 -8.05
CA THR A 84 -9.37 -4.35 -8.32
C THR A 84 -9.02 -5.11 -7.05
N VAL A 85 -10.00 -5.84 -6.52
CA VAL A 85 -9.84 -6.57 -5.27
C VAL A 85 -9.34 -7.99 -5.52
N TYR A 86 -8.24 -8.36 -4.87
CA TYR A 86 -7.69 -9.71 -4.86
C TYR A 86 -7.81 -10.30 -3.45
N HIS A 87 -8.39 -11.49 -3.35
CA HIS A 87 -8.47 -12.22 -2.09
C HIS A 87 -7.28 -13.17 -1.97
N ILE A 88 -6.45 -12.95 -0.94
CA ILE A 88 -5.31 -13.80 -0.64
C ILE A 88 -5.72 -14.74 0.49
N ALA A 89 -5.81 -16.03 0.17
CA ALA A 89 -6.13 -17.05 1.15
C ALA A 89 -4.98 -17.25 2.14
N LEU A 90 -5.31 -17.74 3.34
CA LEU A 90 -4.29 -18.17 4.30
C LEU A 90 -3.44 -19.31 3.68
N PRO A 91 -2.13 -19.36 3.98
CA PRO A 91 -1.27 -20.41 3.46
C PRO A 91 -1.71 -21.78 3.99
N THR A 92 -1.60 -22.80 3.14
CA THR A 92 -1.76 -24.19 3.56
C THR A 92 -0.63 -24.60 4.51
N THR A 93 -0.83 -25.70 5.25
CA THR A 93 0.22 -26.24 6.15
C THR A 93 1.54 -26.47 5.42
N GLU A 94 1.49 -26.98 4.20
CA GLU A 94 2.69 -27.23 3.38
C GLU A 94 3.38 -25.92 2.98
N GLN A 95 2.61 -24.91 2.58
CA GLN A 95 3.14 -23.57 2.27
C GLN A 95 3.73 -22.91 3.52
N MET A 96 3.08 -23.07 4.68
CA MET A 96 3.58 -22.57 5.95
C MET A 96 4.95 -23.17 6.31
N HIS A 97 5.12 -24.51 6.17
CA HIS A 97 6.41 -25.15 6.39
C HIS A 97 7.48 -24.60 5.46
N ARG A 98 7.19 -24.49 4.16
CA ARG A 98 8.16 -23.91 3.21
C ARG A 98 8.55 -22.46 3.56
N MET A 99 7.61 -21.66 4.06
CA MET A 99 7.89 -20.31 4.51
C MET A 99 8.83 -20.32 5.73
N ILE A 100 8.55 -21.17 6.72
CA ILE A 100 9.38 -21.31 7.92
C ILE A 100 10.81 -21.76 7.53
N ASP A 101 10.93 -22.74 6.67
CA ASP A 101 12.24 -23.21 6.19
C ASP A 101 13.01 -22.10 5.46
N GLY A 102 12.31 -21.32 4.64
CA GLY A 102 12.89 -20.16 3.96
C GLY A 102 13.37 -19.08 4.91
N PHE A 103 12.57 -18.70 5.91
CA PHE A 103 12.97 -17.75 6.94
C PHE A 103 14.15 -18.26 7.77
N TYR A 104 14.14 -19.53 8.14
CA TYR A 104 15.21 -20.13 8.89
C TYR A 104 16.53 -20.15 8.10
N ALA A 105 16.47 -20.49 6.82
CA ALA A 105 17.64 -20.46 5.94
C ALA A 105 18.21 -19.05 5.77
N ALA A 106 17.32 -18.05 5.54
CA ALA A 106 17.73 -16.65 5.44
C ALA A 106 18.37 -16.13 6.73
N TYR A 107 17.76 -16.44 7.88
CA TYR A 107 18.29 -16.06 9.20
C TYR A 107 19.65 -16.67 9.47
N ARG A 108 19.84 -17.97 9.17
CA ARG A 108 21.15 -18.63 9.30
C ARG A 108 22.22 -17.99 8.44
N ALA A 109 21.87 -17.62 7.21
CA ALA A 109 22.81 -16.95 6.30
C ALA A 109 23.23 -15.57 6.82
N GLU A 110 22.28 -14.79 7.35
CA GLU A 110 22.53 -13.45 7.87
C GLU A 110 23.40 -13.47 9.14
N TYR A 111 23.12 -14.38 10.06
CA TYR A 111 23.80 -14.44 11.37
C TYR A 111 24.96 -15.46 11.43
N ARG A 112 25.36 -16.06 10.28
CA ARG A 112 26.44 -17.06 10.21
C ARG A 112 26.35 -18.19 11.26
N MET A 113 25.12 -18.60 11.56
CA MET A 113 24.87 -19.64 12.55
C MET A 113 25.10 -21.04 11.93
N GLU A 114 26.36 -21.48 11.82
CA GLU A 114 26.72 -22.76 11.19
C GLU A 114 26.36 -24.00 12.03
N HIS A 115 26.00 -23.85 13.32
CA HIS A 115 25.88 -24.96 14.27
C HIS A 115 24.52 -25.10 14.99
N CYS A 116 23.45 -24.40 14.58
CA CYS A 116 22.12 -24.69 15.11
C CYS A 116 21.41 -25.71 14.21
N THR A 117 21.45 -26.96 14.61
CA THR A 117 20.51 -28.00 14.13
C THR A 117 19.21 -27.89 14.93
N PRO A 118 18.03 -28.08 14.28
CA PRO A 118 16.73 -28.10 14.97
C PRO A 118 16.61 -29.27 15.92
#